data_75ac5d08f19a3f862ea2001b6bbebb41
#
_entry.id   75ac5d08f19a3f862ea2001b6bbebb41
#
_cell.length_a   1.000
_cell.length_b   1.000
_cell.length_c   1.000
_cell.angle_alpha   90.00
_cell.angle_beta   90.00
_cell.angle_gamma   90.00
#
_symmetry.space_group_name_H-M   'P 1'
#
loop_
_entity.id
_entity.type
_entity.pdbx_description
1 polymer ?
#
loop_
_entity_poly.entity_id
_entity_poly.type
_entity_poly.pdbx_seq_one_letter_code
_entity_poly.pdbx_strand_id
1 'polypeptide(L)'
;STDLNLGKTVVAVRLLGYKPEYKTTLDIIADNWFSPYRMPYEHDSISVDGTCQVSANAILPTVATIRVNRTEIPFLAVPNDTTTVTIDLPTLTLAATHLFATDSDVKKYVWFEGKHAAVDTELQSVKTKIDVLGVTSFDDICGMTPLQYRDYVQQSYERLLAAINSNAAIGSATRTLAQSILSMNYASALFGFKNNISMAPMIAGKRGVPRADMSIDTVSYFKPLEKLAVLHSKNQRYYFY
;
A
#
# COMPACT_ATOMS: atom_id res chain seq x y z
N SER A 1 -12.86 26.44 3.10
CA SER A 1 -11.97 26.46 1.93
C SER A 1 -11.20 25.14 1.94
N THR A 2 -11.49 24.28 0.98
CA THR A 2 -10.74 23.05 0.72
C THR A 2 -9.66 23.41 -0.28
N ASP A 3 -8.62 24.08 0.17
CA ASP A 3 -7.48 24.32 -0.67
C ASP A 3 -6.77 22.98 -0.92
N LEU A 4 -6.88 22.49 -2.15
CA LEU A 4 -6.01 21.45 -2.68
C LEU A 4 -4.59 21.99 -2.59
N ASN A 5 -3.86 21.57 -1.60
CA ASN A 5 -2.52 22.06 -1.35
C ASN A 5 -1.55 21.23 -2.18
N LEU A 6 -1.44 21.57 -3.47
CA LEU A 6 -0.42 20.97 -4.33
C LEU A 6 0.95 21.25 -3.72
N GLY A 7 1.59 20.22 -3.21
CA GLY A 7 2.90 20.33 -2.60
C GLY A 7 3.78 19.13 -2.93
N LYS A 8 5.08 19.32 -2.79
CA LYS A 8 6.04 18.21 -2.88
C LYS A 8 6.18 17.56 -1.50
N THR A 9 6.05 16.24 -1.43
CA THR A 9 6.62 15.47 -0.34
C THR A 9 8.07 15.19 -0.65
N VAL A 10 8.94 15.36 0.32
CA VAL A 10 10.38 15.15 0.16
C VAL A 10 10.81 14.03 1.08
N VAL A 11 11.61 13.10 0.57
CA VAL A 11 12.24 12.05 1.35
C VAL A 11 13.74 12.20 1.28
N ALA A 12 14.36 12.56 2.40
CA ALA A 12 15.80 12.53 2.57
C ALA A 12 16.21 11.10 2.95
N VAL A 13 17.01 10.46 2.09
CA VAL A 13 17.40 9.06 2.27
C VAL A 13 18.88 8.97 2.62
N ARG A 14 19.19 8.13 3.61
CA ARG A 14 20.53 7.73 3.99
C ARG A 14 20.67 6.22 3.92
N LEU A 15 21.54 5.75 3.02
CA LEU A 15 21.82 4.34 2.81
C LEU A 15 23.11 3.96 3.52
N LEU A 16 23.00 3.29 4.67
CA LEU A 16 24.19 2.78 5.39
C LEU A 16 24.76 1.59 4.61
N GLY A 17 26.09 1.53 4.54
CA GLY A 17 26.78 0.47 3.80
C GLY A 17 26.65 0.58 2.27
N TYR A 18 26.22 1.73 1.77
CA TYR A 18 26.14 1.98 0.33
C TYR A 18 27.55 1.93 -0.29
N LYS A 19 27.60 1.36 -1.48
CA LYS A 19 28.78 1.38 -2.36
C LYS A 19 28.33 1.61 -3.80
N PRO A 20 28.95 2.54 -4.53
CA PRO A 20 28.54 2.89 -5.90
C PRO A 20 28.47 1.69 -6.85
N GLU A 21 29.35 0.71 -6.67
CA GLU A 21 29.38 -0.51 -7.47
C GLU A 21 28.13 -1.42 -7.33
N TYR A 22 27.32 -1.24 -6.30
CA TYR A 22 26.11 -2.05 -6.08
C TYR A 22 24.94 -1.67 -6.99
N LYS A 23 25.04 -0.57 -7.75
CA LYS A 23 23.99 -0.09 -8.65
C LYS A 23 22.61 -0.05 -8.00
N THR A 24 22.57 0.40 -6.75
CA THR A 24 21.32 0.51 -5.99
C THR A 24 20.36 1.44 -6.70
N THR A 25 19.12 1.01 -6.88
CA THR A 25 18.03 1.84 -7.38
C THR A 25 17.16 2.30 -6.23
N LEU A 26 16.69 3.54 -6.30
CA LEU A 26 15.82 4.14 -5.31
C LEU A 26 14.72 4.94 -6.02
N ASP A 27 13.48 4.60 -5.71
CA ASP A 27 12.29 5.23 -6.28
C ASP A 27 11.29 5.58 -5.18
N ILE A 28 10.47 6.61 -5.41
CA ILE A 28 9.20 6.80 -4.69
C ILE A 28 8.05 6.40 -5.61
N ILE A 29 7.18 5.56 -5.09
CA ILE A 29 5.92 5.20 -5.74
C ILE A 29 4.80 5.82 -4.90
N ALA A 30 4.16 6.84 -5.43
CA ALA A 30 2.93 7.38 -4.87
C ALA A 30 1.77 6.94 -5.76
N ASP A 31 0.87 6.14 -5.21
CA ASP A 31 -0.34 5.79 -5.92
C ASP A 31 -1.26 7.01 -6.00
N ASN A 32 -1.47 7.49 -7.19
CA ASN A 32 -2.43 8.54 -7.44
C ASN A 32 -3.71 7.93 -8.01
N TRP A 33 -4.74 7.85 -7.19
CA TRP A 33 -6.05 7.29 -7.56
C TRP A 33 -6.73 8.01 -8.74
N PHE A 34 -6.29 9.24 -9.05
CA PHE A 34 -6.83 10.04 -10.16
C PHE A 34 -6.11 9.87 -11.47
N SER A 35 -4.94 9.26 -11.46
CA SER A 35 -4.17 9.05 -12.67
C SER A 35 -3.71 7.61 -12.75
N PRO A 36 -4.04 6.88 -13.84
CA PRO A 36 -3.47 5.56 -14.09
C PRO A 36 -1.97 5.64 -14.39
N TYR A 37 -1.45 6.86 -14.52
CA TYR A 37 -0.03 7.11 -14.71
C TYR A 37 0.62 7.33 -13.36
N ARG A 38 1.68 6.58 -13.07
CA ARG A 38 2.56 6.84 -11.93
C ARG A 38 3.03 8.28 -12.01
N MET A 39 2.89 9.02 -10.91
CA MET A 39 3.39 10.38 -10.85
C MET A 39 4.90 10.37 -11.13
N PRO A 40 5.39 11.24 -12.02
CA PRO A 40 6.82 11.37 -12.21
C PRO A 40 7.46 11.79 -10.88
N TYR A 41 8.43 11.03 -10.46
CA TYR A 41 9.26 11.36 -9.31
C TYR A 41 10.54 12.02 -9.81
N GLU A 42 11.00 13.00 -9.06
CA GLU A 42 12.31 13.58 -9.21
C GLU A 42 13.22 12.96 -8.16
N HIS A 43 14.38 12.46 -8.54
CA HIS A 43 15.38 11.98 -7.61
C HIS A 43 16.74 12.52 -7.98
N ASP A 44 17.55 12.78 -6.96
CA ASP A 44 18.96 13.03 -7.13
C ASP A 44 19.71 11.70 -7.27
N SER A 45 20.88 11.76 -7.89
CA SER A 45 21.79 10.62 -7.89
C SER A 45 22.24 10.35 -6.44
N ILE A 46 22.39 9.06 -6.10
CA ILE A 46 22.90 8.68 -4.79
C ILE A 46 24.35 9.11 -4.71
N SER A 47 24.67 9.96 -3.71
CA SER A 47 26.01 10.43 -3.44
C SER A 47 26.91 9.29 -2.95
N VAL A 48 28.24 9.47 -3.04
CA VAL A 48 29.21 8.43 -2.64
C VAL A 48 29.12 8.04 -1.16
N ASP A 49 28.56 8.92 -0.32
CA ASP A 49 28.29 8.68 1.09
C ASP A 49 26.95 7.97 1.36
N GLY A 50 26.21 7.62 0.29
CA GLY A 50 24.92 6.96 0.38
C GLY A 50 23.73 7.88 0.67
N THR A 51 23.90 9.19 0.54
CA THR A 51 22.80 10.14 0.71
C THR A 51 22.16 10.50 -0.62
N CYS A 52 20.86 10.70 -0.61
CA CYS A 52 20.11 11.29 -1.72
C CYS A 52 18.79 11.88 -1.26
N GLN A 53 18.17 12.67 -2.11
CA GLN A 53 16.84 13.21 -1.88
C GLN A 53 15.92 12.78 -3.01
N VAL A 54 14.73 12.35 -2.65
CA VAL A 54 13.70 11.96 -3.61
C VAL A 54 12.47 12.78 -3.32
N SER A 55 11.76 13.22 -4.34
CA SER A 55 10.53 13.98 -4.14
C SER A 55 9.41 13.48 -5.04
N ALA A 56 8.18 13.63 -4.59
CA ALA A 56 6.97 13.37 -5.37
C ALA A 56 5.93 14.45 -5.11
N ASN A 57 5.11 14.75 -6.10
CA ASN A 57 3.98 15.65 -5.90
C ASN A 57 2.92 14.92 -5.06
N ALA A 58 2.51 15.54 -3.97
CA ALA A 58 1.42 15.09 -3.13
C ALA A 58 0.32 16.15 -3.11
N ILE A 59 -0.92 15.73 -3.32
CA ILE A 59 -2.10 16.60 -3.26
C ILE A 59 -2.71 16.56 -1.87
N LEU A 60 -2.63 15.40 -1.25
CA LEU A 60 -3.17 15.07 0.08
C LEU A 60 -2.24 14.09 0.79
N PRO A 61 -2.33 13.99 2.12
CA PRO A 61 -1.67 12.91 2.85
C PRO A 61 -2.10 11.55 2.30
N THR A 62 -1.13 10.76 1.85
CA THR A 62 -1.34 9.42 1.31
C THR A 62 -0.24 8.47 1.75
N VAL A 63 -0.49 7.18 1.75
CA VAL A 63 0.59 6.21 1.89
C VAL A 63 1.26 6.05 0.55
N ALA A 64 2.56 6.35 0.53
CA ALA A 64 3.45 6.13 -0.59
C ALA A 64 4.48 5.04 -0.23
N THR A 65 5.26 4.62 -1.20
CA THR A 65 6.27 3.58 -1.02
C THR A 65 7.62 4.07 -1.48
N ILE A 66 8.63 3.97 -0.62
CA ILE A 66 10.03 4.07 -0.99
C ILE A 66 10.44 2.67 -1.46
N ARG A 67 10.87 2.55 -2.71
CA ARG A 67 11.40 1.30 -3.23
C ARG A 67 12.91 1.37 -3.35
N VAL A 68 13.61 0.54 -2.59
CA VAL A 68 15.05 0.36 -2.67
C VAL A 68 15.32 -0.99 -3.31
N ASN A 69 15.88 -1.00 -4.51
CA ASN A 69 15.98 -2.17 -5.35
C ASN A 69 14.58 -2.82 -5.56
N ARG A 70 14.32 -3.96 -4.89
CA ARG A 70 13.03 -4.66 -4.95
C ARG A 70 12.24 -4.59 -3.64
N THR A 71 12.79 -3.96 -2.62
CA THR A 71 12.14 -3.87 -1.30
C THR A 71 11.30 -2.61 -1.22
N GLU A 72 10.06 -2.78 -0.82
CA GLU A 72 9.07 -1.72 -0.67
C GLU A 72 8.92 -1.34 0.80
N ILE A 73 9.04 -0.05 1.08
CA ILE A 73 8.99 0.54 2.42
C ILE A 73 7.88 1.60 2.41
N PRO A 74 6.70 1.32 2.97
CA PRO A 74 5.62 2.29 3.01
C PRO A 74 5.91 3.43 3.98
N PHE A 75 5.47 4.63 3.64
CA PHE A 75 5.54 5.80 4.49
C PHE A 75 4.36 6.74 4.22
N LEU A 76 4.09 7.66 5.13
CA LEU A 76 3.06 8.68 4.98
C LEU A 76 3.61 9.89 4.22
N ALA A 77 3.28 10.02 2.95
CA ALA A 77 3.60 11.18 2.14
C ALA A 77 2.62 12.32 2.45
N VAL A 78 3.12 13.44 2.93
CA VAL A 78 2.34 14.63 3.25
C VAL A 78 2.80 15.80 2.38
N PRO A 79 1.88 16.56 1.74
CA PRO A 79 2.25 17.75 0.96
C PRO A 79 3.05 18.74 1.79
N ASN A 80 4.14 19.26 1.21
CA ASN A 80 5.05 20.23 1.83
C ASN A 80 5.71 19.74 3.14
N ASP A 81 5.89 18.43 3.28
CA ASP A 81 6.59 17.83 4.42
C ASP A 81 7.83 17.06 3.96
N THR A 82 8.75 16.87 4.88
CA THR A 82 9.99 16.12 4.66
C THR A 82 10.07 14.96 5.65
N THR A 83 10.22 13.76 5.13
CA THR A 83 10.52 12.56 5.89
C THR A 83 11.98 12.20 5.70
N THR A 84 12.72 11.94 6.77
CA THR A 84 14.06 11.37 6.69
C THR A 84 14.00 9.88 6.95
N VAL A 85 14.65 9.09 6.10
CA VAL A 85 14.72 7.64 6.25
C VAL A 85 16.18 7.18 6.19
N THR A 86 16.58 6.41 7.17
CA THR A 86 17.88 5.71 7.19
C THR A 86 17.64 4.23 6.94
N ILE A 87 18.37 3.66 6.00
CA ILE A 87 18.22 2.26 5.57
C ILE A 87 19.58 1.56 5.64
N ASP A 88 19.65 0.47 6.37
CA ASP A 88 20.83 -0.41 6.38
C ASP A 88 20.75 -1.36 5.17
N LEU A 89 21.51 -1.05 4.12
CA LEU A 89 21.50 -1.84 2.88
C LEU A 89 21.99 -3.28 3.03
N PRO A 90 23.07 -3.58 3.75
CA PRO A 90 23.49 -4.95 3.99
C PRO A 90 22.39 -5.79 4.64
N THR A 91 21.76 -5.28 5.68
CA THR A 91 20.68 -5.99 6.38
C THR A 91 19.42 -6.09 5.51
N LEU A 92 19.04 -5.04 4.76
CA LEU A 92 17.95 -5.05 3.80
C LEU A 92 18.18 -6.11 2.73
N THR A 93 19.39 -6.18 2.16
CA THR A 93 19.73 -7.15 1.11
C THR A 93 19.66 -8.57 1.65
N LEU A 94 20.17 -8.80 2.86
CA LEU A 94 20.09 -10.11 3.52
C LEU A 94 18.63 -10.52 3.78
N ALA A 95 17.80 -9.61 4.30
CA ALA A 95 16.38 -9.87 4.52
C ALA A 95 15.64 -10.17 3.21
N ALA A 96 15.96 -9.47 2.11
CA ALA A 96 15.35 -9.69 0.80
C ALA A 96 15.73 -11.06 0.17
N THR A 97 16.82 -11.68 0.61
CA THR A 97 17.21 -13.03 0.16
C THR A 97 16.51 -14.15 0.94
N HIS A 98 15.92 -13.84 2.08
CA HIS A 98 15.13 -14.80 2.85
C HIS A 98 13.70 -14.85 2.32
N LEU A 99 13.31 -16.00 1.76
CA LEU A 99 11.95 -16.27 1.22
C LEU A 99 10.81 -16.09 2.25
N PHE A 100 11.16 -15.95 3.53
CA PHE A 100 10.23 -15.90 4.66
C PHE A 100 10.51 -14.71 5.59
N ALA A 101 11.08 -13.61 5.08
CA ALA A 101 11.25 -12.39 5.87
C ALA A 101 9.89 -11.91 6.38
N THR A 102 9.72 -11.84 7.68
CA THR A 102 8.50 -11.35 8.31
C THR A 102 8.50 -9.83 8.39
N ASP A 103 7.32 -9.21 8.46
CA ASP A 103 7.19 -7.75 8.63
C ASP A 103 7.95 -7.21 9.86
N SER A 104 8.18 -8.06 10.87
CA SER A 104 8.99 -7.71 12.04
C SER A 104 10.46 -7.45 11.72
N ASP A 105 10.96 -7.98 10.61
CA ASP A 105 12.37 -7.84 10.22
C ASP A 105 12.66 -6.48 9.59
N VAL A 106 11.66 -5.82 8.99
CA VAL A 106 11.79 -4.47 8.40
C VAL A 106 12.22 -3.45 9.46
N LYS A 107 11.68 -3.53 10.67
CA LYS A 107 12.03 -2.61 11.76
C LYS A 107 13.51 -2.66 12.17
N LYS A 108 14.26 -3.68 11.73
CA LYS A 108 15.67 -3.85 12.07
C LYS A 108 16.63 -3.09 11.16
N TYR A 109 16.16 -2.61 10.03
CA TYR A 109 17.01 -1.98 9.02
C TYR A 109 16.45 -0.71 8.40
N VAL A 110 15.31 -0.21 8.89
CA VAL A 110 14.69 1.04 8.45
C VAL A 110 14.34 1.90 9.66
N TRP A 111 14.80 3.14 9.66
CA TRP A 111 14.50 4.13 10.71
C TRP A 111 13.97 5.39 10.06
N PHE A 112 12.91 5.94 10.61
CA PHE A 112 12.29 7.18 10.17
C PHE A 112 12.52 8.29 11.17
N GLU A 113 12.72 9.51 10.66
CA GLU A 113 12.77 10.73 11.43
C GLU A 113 11.89 11.79 10.78
N GLY A 114 11.31 12.67 11.58
CA GLY A 114 10.40 13.72 11.14
C GLY A 114 9.06 13.69 11.87
N LYS A 115 8.16 14.53 11.44
CA LYS A 115 6.86 14.76 12.10
C LYS A 115 5.99 13.51 12.19
N HIS A 116 6.07 12.65 11.21
CA HIS A 116 5.23 11.44 11.07
C HIS A 116 6.00 10.14 11.30
N ALA A 117 7.23 10.21 11.82
CA ALA A 117 8.12 9.05 11.99
C ALA A 117 7.50 7.89 12.77
N ALA A 118 6.65 8.16 13.77
CA ALA A 118 5.93 7.12 14.50
C ALA A 118 4.97 6.35 13.59
N VAL A 119 4.17 7.08 12.79
CA VAL A 119 3.24 6.47 11.80
C VAL A 119 4.02 5.67 10.76
N ASP A 120 5.10 6.24 10.22
CA ASP A 120 5.94 5.59 9.20
C ASP A 120 6.55 4.28 9.73
N THR A 121 7.02 4.28 10.97
CA THR A 121 7.54 3.08 11.63
C THR A 121 6.45 2.03 11.85
N GLU A 122 5.28 2.45 12.30
CA GLU A 122 4.14 1.56 12.56
C GLU A 122 3.54 0.98 11.28
N LEU A 123 3.55 1.72 10.16
CA LEU A 123 3.10 1.26 8.85
C LEU A 123 3.84 -0.01 8.40
N GLN A 124 5.10 -0.19 8.79
CA GLN A 124 5.86 -1.39 8.48
C GLN A 124 5.22 -2.67 9.05
N SER A 125 4.44 -2.56 10.13
CA SER A 125 3.78 -3.70 10.76
C SER A 125 2.37 -4.00 10.23
N VAL A 126 1.83 -3.13 9.39
CA VAL A 126 0.47 -3.28 8.85
C VAL A 126 0.41 -3.34 7.33
N LYS A 127 1.52 -3.16 6.61
CA LYS A 127 1.56 -3.09 5.15
C LYS A 127 0.90 -4.27 4.44
N THR A 128 1.03 -5.49 5.00
CA THR A 128 0.38 -6.69 4.44
C THR A 128 -1.08 -6.85 4.85
N LYS A 129 -1.55 -6.06 5.80
CA LYS A 129 -2.92 -6.12 6.33
C LYS A 129 -3.86 -5.08 5.73
N ILE A 130 -3.34 -4.20 4.90
CA ILE A 130 -4.13 -3.14 4.24
C ILE A 130 -4.55 -3.49 2.81
N ASP A 131 -4.07 -4.60 2.27
CA ASP A 131 -4.42 -5.09 0.93
C ASP A 131 -5.30 -6.35 1.01
N VAL A 132 -6.56 -6.20 0.66
CA VAL A 132 -7.55 -7.28 0.69
C VAL A 132 -7.22 -8.39 -0.31
N LEU A 133 -6.66 -8.03 -1.47
CA LEU A 133 -6.28 -8.99 -2.52
C LEU A 133 -4.86 -9.49 -2.37
N GLY A 134 -3.99 -8.77 -1.67
CA GLY A 134 -2.59 -9.17 -1.47
C GLY A 134 -2.40 -10.44 -0.65
N VAL A 135 -3.43 -10.83 0.14
CA VAL A 135 -3.45 -12.09 0.90
C VAL A 135 -4.29 -13.17 0.20
N THR A 136 -4.81 -12.88 -0.98
CA THR A 136 -5.70 -13.74 -1.76
C THR A 136 -4.87 -14.47 -2.81
N SER A 137 -4.97 -15.79 -2.83
CA SER A 137 -4.48 -16.57 -3.97
C SER A 137 -5.43 -16.40 -5.15
N PHE A 138 -4.90 -16.12 -6.33
CA PHE A 138 -5.72 -16.15 -7.55
C PHE A 138 -6.31 -17.54 -7.82
N ASP A 139 -5.70 -18.58 -7.26
CA ASP A 139 -6.27 -19.93 -7.28
C ASP A 139 -7.63 -20.00 -6.59
N ASP A 140 -7.79 -19.30 -5.47
CA ASP A 140 -9.00 -19.32 -4.66
C ASP A 140 -10.19 -18.68 -5.38
N ILE A 141 -9.95 -17.60 -6.14
CA ILE A 141 -11.01 -16.87 -6.84
C ILE A 141 -11.29 -17.40 -8.27
N CYS A 142 -10.51 -18.40 -8.71
CA CYS A 142 -10.69 -19.02 -10.02
C CYS A 142 -12.07 -19.67 -10.16
N GLY A 143 -12.85 -19.23 -11.15
CA GLY A 143 -14.17 -19.79 -11.44
C GLY A 143 -15.28 -19.36 -10.47
N MET A 144 -15.03 -18.44 -9.57
CA MET A 144 -16.07 -17.88 -8.70
C MET A 144 -17.12 -17.12 -9.51
N THR A 145 -18.37 -17.20 -9.07
CA THR A 145 -19.39 -16.24 -9.46
C THR A 145 -19.14 -14.89 -8.78
N PRO A 146 -19.74 -13.79 -9.28
CA PRO A 146 -19.60 -12.49 -8.65
C PRO A 146 -20.00 -12.46 -7.15
N LEU A 147 -21.06 -13.18 -6.78
CA LEU A 147 -21.51 -13.26 -5.38
C LEU A 147 -20.52 -14.03 -4.49
N GLN A 148 -19.99 -15.14 -4.98
CA GLN A 148 -18.96 -15.89 -4.27
C GLN A 148 -17.68 -15.05 -4.07
N TYR A 149 -17.27 -14.32 -5.11
CA TYR A 149 -16.15 -13.40 -5.03
C TYR A 149 -16.40 -12.28 -4.00
N ARG A 150 -17.57 -11.65 -4.03
CA ARG A 150 -17.96 -10.63 -3.04
C ARG A 150 -17.83 -11.15 -1.62
N ASP A 151 -18.41 -12.31 -1.35
CA ASP A 151 -18.42 -12.90 0.00
C ASP A 151 -17.00 -13.30 0.45
N TYR A 152 -16.17 -13.79 -0.45
CA TYR A 152 -14.76 -14.10 -0.20
C TYR A 152 -13.95 -12.83 0.15
N VAL A 153 -14.10 -11.78 -0.64
CA VAL A 153 -13.41 -10.50 -0.41
C VAL A 153 -13.90 -9.84 0.88
N GLN A 154 -15.19 -9.94 1.20
CA GLN A 154 -15.75 -9.46 2.46
C GLN A 154 -15.14 -10.18 3.67
N GLN A 155 -15.04 -11.50 3.64
CA GLN A 155 -14.41 -12.28 4.71
C GLN A 155 -12.93 -11.91 4.89
N SER A 156 -12.21 -11.69 3.80
CA SER A 156 -10.83 -11.20 3.85
C SER A 156 -10.73 -9.82 4.51
N TYR A 157 -11.61 -8.89 4.12
CA TYR A 157 -11.71 -7.56 4.72
C TYR A 157 -11.96 -7.63 6.23
N GLU A 158 -12.97 -8.39 6.67
CA GLU A 158 -13.34 -8.51 8.08
C GLU A 158 -12.20 -9.11 8.92
N ARG A 159 -11.50 -10.12 8.40
CA ARG A 159 -10.32 -10.73 9.05
C ARG A 159 -9.18 -9.73 9.19
N LEU A 160 -8.86 -8.97 8.13
CA LEU A 160 -7.79 -7.98 8.15
C LEU A 160 -8.14 -6.80 9.06
N LEU A 161 -9.40 -6.37 9.06
CA LEU A 161 -9.89 -5.31 9.96
C LEU A 161 -9.75 -5.73 11.43
N ALA A 162 -10.12 -6.96 11.76
CA ALA A 162 -9.92 -7.49 13.10
C ALA A 162 -8.44 -7.55 13.50
N ALA A 163 -7.55 -7.93 12.57
CA ALA A 163 -6.11 -7.96 12.80
C ALA A 163 -5.52 -6.56 13.03
N ILE A 164 -5.99 -5.53 12.31
CA ILE A 164 -5.60 -4.13 12.55
C ILE A 164 -6.10 -3.66 13.92
N ASN A 165 -7.35 -3.97 14.26
CA ASN A 165 -7.97 -3.55 15.51
C ASN A 165 -7.28 -4.15 16.74
N SER A 166 -6.89 -5.39 16.68
CA SER A 166 -6.20 -6.11 17.77
C SER A 166 -4.70 -5.84 17.84
N ASN A 167 -4.12 -5.14 16.87
CA ASN A 167 -2.68 -4.86 16.85
C ASN A 167 -2.31 -3.83 17.92
N ALA A 168 -1.74 -4.29 19.03
CA ALA A 168 -1.29 -3.43 20.13
C ALA A 168 0.00 -2.61 19.80
N ALA A 169 0.70 -2.96 18.71
CA ALA A 169 1.95 -2.30 18.33
C ALA A 169 1.76 -0.99 17.54
N ILE A 170 0.51 -0.62 17.24
CA ILE A 170 0.19 0.60 16.48
C ILE A 170 -0.68 1.56 17.28
N GLY A 171 -0.39 2.86 17.16
CA GLY A 171 -1.18 3.94 17.74
C GLY A 171 -2.50 4.18 17.01
N SER A 172 -3.33 5.07 17.57
CA SER A 172 -4.64 5.40 17.02
C SER A 172 -4.58 6.01 15.62
N ALA A 173 -3.59 6.86 15.35
CA ALA A 173 -3.42 7.51 14.04
C ALA A 173 -3.13 6.48 12.94
N THR A 174 -2.17 5.59 13.16
CA THR A 174 -1.85 4.52 12.22
C THR A 174 -3.00 3.55 12.05
N ARG A 175 -3.71 3.22 13.13
CA ARG A 175 -4.89 2.35 13.09
C ARG A 175 -5.99 2.95 12.20
N THR A 176 -6.33 4.22 12.41
CA THR A 176 -7.33 4.93 11.59
C THR A 176 -6.92 4.97 10.12
N LEU A 177 -5.66 5.27 9.83
CA LEU A 177 -5.11 5.28 8.47
C LEU A 177 -5.22 3.89 7.83
N ALA A 178 -4.77 2.85 8.53
CA ALA A 178 -4.79 1.47 8.03
C ALA A 178 -6.23 0.97 7.77
N GLN A 179 -7.18 1.26 8.68
CA GLN A 179 -8.60 0.93 8.48
C GLN A 179 -9.18 1.61 7.23
N SER A 180 -8.81 2.84 7.00
CA SER A 180 -9.29 3.62 5.86
C SER A 180 -8.77 3.08 4.55
N ILE A 181 -7.46 2.80 4.48
CA ILE A 181 -6.83 2.20 3.29
C ILE A 181 -7.42 0.81 3.02
N LEU A 182 -7.57 -0.02 4.06
CA LEU A 182 -8.20 -1.33 3.93
C LEU A 182 -9.62 -1.23 3.38
N SER A 183 -10.42 -0.25 3.87
CA SER A 183 -11.79 -0.03 3.39
C SER A 183 -11.83 0.41 1.93
N MET A 184 -10.88 1.25 1.50
CA MET A 184 -10.75 1.66 0.10
C MET A 184 -10.34 0.48 -0.79
N ASN A 185 -9.37 -0.31 -0.36
CA ASN A 185 -8.92 -1.51 -1.09
C ASN A 185 -10.05 -2.53 -1.20
N TYR A 186 -10.88 -2.67 -0.16
CA TYR A 186 -12.07 -3.51 -0.20
C TYR A 186 -13.09 -3.00 -1.24
N ALA A 187 -13.41 -1.71 -1.24
CA ALA A 187 -14.29 -1.13 -2.24
C ALA A 187 -13.73 -1.30 -3.67
N SER A 188 -12.45 -1.03 -3.86
CA SER A 188 -11.76 -1.22 -5.14
C SER A 188 -11.81 -2.68 -5.62
N ALA A 189 -11.61 -3.64 -4.71
CA ALA A 189 -11.70 -5.05 -5.02
C ALA A 189 -13.12 -5.42 -5.51
N LEU A 190 -14.17 -4.91 -4.85
CA LEU A 190 -15.55 -5.15 -5.26
C LEU A 190 -15.87 -4.50 -6.61
N PHE A 191 -15.42 -3.27 -6.88
CA PHE A 191 -15.60 -2.64 -8.19
C PHE A 191 -14.83 -3.37 -9.30
N GLY A 192 -13.65 -3.90 -8.97
CA GLY A 192 -12.79 -4.62 -9.91
C GLY A 192 -13.19 -6.08 -10.16
N PHE A 193 -14.31 -6.58 -9.64
CA PHE A 193 -14.64 -8.02 -9.64
C PHE A 193 -14.55 -8.67 -11.02
N LYS A 194 -15.06 -8.02 -12.08
CA LYS A 194 -15.03 -8.56 -13.44
C LYS A 194 -13.62 -8.85 -13.93
N ASN A 195 -12.73 -7.87 -13.70
CA ASN A 195 -11.33 -8.02 -14.07
C ASN A 195 -10.64 -9.09 -13.22
N ASN A 196 -10.82 -9.05 -11.91
CA ASN A 196 -10.15 -9.97 -10.98
C ASN A 196 -10.54 -11.42 -11.24
N ILE A 197 -11.84 -11.73 -11.40
CA ILE A 197 -12.32 -13.08 -11.70
C ILE A 197 -11.84 -13.52 -13.09
N SER A 198 -11.89 -12.64 -14.09
CA SER A 198 -11.50 -12.97 -15.47
C SER A 198 -10.01 -13.24 -15.62
N MET A 199 -9.18 -12.52 -14.84
CA MET A 199 -7.72 -12.66 -14.88
C MET A 199 -7.21 -13.82 -14.01
N ALA A 200 -7.99 -14.25 -13.02
CA ALA A 200 -7.58 -15.26 -12.06
C ALA A 200 -7.10 -16.58 -12.71
N PRO A 201 -7.80 -17.18 -13.69
CA PRO A 201 -7.31 -18.38 -14.34
C PRO A 201 -5.97 -18.22 -15.04
N MET A 202 -5.76 -17.06 -15.68
CA MET A 202 -4.50 -16.77 -16.38
C MET A 202 -3.34 -16.62 -15.38
N ILE A 203 -3.55 -15.89 -14.29
CA ILE A 203 -2.52 -15.66 -13.28
C ILE A 203 -2.19 -16.94 -12.51
N ALA A 204 -3.24 -17.75 -12.21
CA ALA A 204 -3.08 -19.04 -11.57
C ALA A 204 -2.53 -20.15 -12.50
N GLY A 205 -2.30 -19.86 -13.77
CA GLY A 205 -1.83 -20.84 -14.76
C GLY A 205 -2.84 -21.93 -15.08
N LYS A 206 -4.12 -21.74 -14.76
CA LYS A 206 -5.20 -22.71 -15.01
C LYS A 206 -5.79 -22.54 -16.40
N ARG A 207 -5.85 -23.63 -17.15
CA ARG A 207 -6.46 -23.66 -18.49
C ARG A 207 -7.85 -24.29 -18.43
N GLY A 208 -8.75 -23.87 -19.34
CA GLY A 208 -10.08 -24.50 -19.48
C GLY A 208 -11.06 -24.18 -18.36
N VAL A 209 -10.80 -23.18 -17.52
CA VAL A 209 -11.78 -22.70 -16.53
C VAL A 209 -12.95 -22.05 -17.27
N PRO A 210 -14.20 -22.52 -17.08
CA PRO A 210 -15.35 -21.90 -17.70
C PRO A 210 -15.48 -20.42 -17.30
N ARG A 211 -15.90 -19.58 -18.25
CA ARG A 211 -16.22 -18.19 -17.91
C ARG A 211 -17.47 -18.17 -17.03
N ALA A 212 -17.34 -17.57 -15.84
CA ALA A 212 -18.48 -17.31 -15.00
C ALA A 212 -19.40 -16.25 -15.63
N ASP A 213 -20.71 -16.37 -15.40
CA ASP A 213 -21.64 -15.28 -15.69
C ASP A 213 -21.32 -14.10 -14.75
N MET A 214 -20.99 -12.96 -15.35
CA MET A 214 -20.60 -11.73 -14.64
C MET A 214 -21.79 -10.79 -14.41
N SER A 215 -23.00 -11.26 -14.62
CA SER A 215 -24.22 -10.51 -14.33
C SER A 215 -24.40 -10.34 -12.81
N ILE A 216 -24.75 -9.14 -12.39
CA ILE A 216 -25.03 -8.82 -10.99
C ILE A 216 -26.29 -7.96 -10.88
N ASP A 217 -27.04 -8.14 -9.80
CA ASP A 217 -27.90 -7.08 -9.29
C ASP A 217 -27.02 -6.08 -8.52
N THR A 218 -26.85 -4.91 -9.12
CA THR A 218 -25.92 -3.89 -8.63
C THR A 218 -26.23 -3.45 -7.19
N VAL A 219 -27.51 -3.33 -6.84
CA VAL A 219 -27.91 -2.89 -5.50
C VAL A 219 -27.49 -3.91 -4.45
N SER A 220 -27.85 -5.18 -4.65
CA SER A 220 -27.51 -6.23 -3.68
C SER A 220 -26.02 -6.54 -3.66
N TYR A 221 -25.34 -6.45 -4.80
CA TYR A 221 -23.90 -6.73 -4.88
C TYR A 221 -23.08 -5.73 -4.06
N PHE A 222 -23.36 -4.44 -4.20
CA PHE A 222 -22.61 -3.37 -3.52
C PHE A 222 -23.16 -2.98 -2.14
N LYS A 223 -24.25 -3.61 -1.70
CA LYS A 223 -24.83 -3.35 -0.36
C LYS A 223 -23.83 -3.36 0.81
N PRO A 224 -22.80 -4.23 0.85
CA PRO A 224 -21.81 -4.19 1.93
C PRO A 224 -21.05 -2.87 2.03
N LEU A 225 -20.90 -2.12 0.93
CA LEU A 225 -20.22 -0.82 0.92
C LEU A 225 -20.98 0.26 1.72
N GLU A 226 -22.30 0.15 1.85
CA GLU A 226 -23.13 1.10 2.61
C GLU A 226 -22.70 1.19 4.09
N LYS A 227 -22.06 0.15 4.61
CA LYS A 227 -21.60 0.08 5.99
C LYS A 227 -20.20 0.66 6.22
N LEU A 228 -19.49 1.03 5.15
CA LEU A 228 -18.13 1.56 5.29
C LEU A 228 -18.16 2.98 5.82
N ALA A 229 -17.68 3.18 7.05
CA ALA A 229 -17.60 4.49 7.69
C ALA A 229 -16.82 5.51 6.85
N VAL A 230 -15.85 5.07 6.07
CA VAL A 230 -15.05 5.91 5.17
C VAL A 230 -15.91 6.58 4.10
N LEU A 231 -17.00 5.94 3.64
CA LEU A 231 -17.91 6.51 2.63
C LEU A 231 -18.88 7.53 3.23
N HIS A 232 -19.07 7.53 4.55
CA HIS A 232 -20.03 8.38 5.26
C HIS A 232 -19.35 9.44 6.13
N SER A 233 -18.03 9.39 6.27
CA SER A 233 -17.33 10.33 7.13
C SER A 233 -17.24 11.71 6.52
N LYS A 234 -17.53 12.75 7.32
CA LYS A 234 -17.27 14.15 6.93
C LYS A 234 -15.77 14.44 6.72
N ASN A 235 -14.91 13.52 7.13
CA ASN A 235 -13.46 13.53 6.94
C ASN A 235 -13.03 12.79 5.66
N GLN A 236 -13.91 12.61 4.69
CA GLN A 236 -13.59 12.09 3.35
C GLN A 236 -12.42 12.82 2.68
N ARG A 237 -12.06 13.99 3.20
CA ARG A 237 -10.92 14.80 2.74
C ARG A 237 -9.57 14.09 2.73
N TYR A 238 -9.43 13.00 3.51
CA TYR A 238 -8.19 12.24 3.60
C TYR A 238 -8.19 10.94 2.78
N TYR A 239 -9.32 10.57 2.16
CA TYR A 239 -9.50 9.22 1.64
C TYR A 239 -10.02 9.13 0.21
N PHE A 240 -10.48 10.21 -0.40
CA PHE A 240 -11.11 10.22 -1.72
C PHE A 240 -10.46 11.15 -2.74
N TYR A 241 -9.22 11.54 -2.48
CA TYR A 241 -8.49 12.33 -3.45
C TYR A 241 -7.14 11.74 -3.73
#